data_d2ccc820724859078cba08940e524312
#
_entry.id   d2ccc820724859078cba08940e524312
#
_cell.length_a   1.000
_cell.length_b   1.000
_cell.length_c   1.000
_cell.angle_alpha   90.00
_cell.angle_beta   90.00
_cell.angle_gamma   90.00
#
_symmetry.space_group_name_H-M   'P 1'
#
loop_
_entity.id
_entity.type
_entity.pdbx_description
1 polymer ?
#
loop_
_entity_poly.entity_id
_entity_poly.type
_entity_poly.pdbx_seq_one_letter_code
_entity_poly.pdbx_strand_id
1 'polypeptide(L)'
;MSISDRSRKAMENLGLTGYEIRVYLSLLETGSMTAADISKKSGVPYSKIYEVLNSLEEKGWLESGSSRPQKFFPKSPSTALGIMRTRHENNFRESQSTIVNELMPMYTKSGMKERPEIWVARGVYNIIAKVNEIIQNVQQELLVALPFVAVDIAKSLQSELRTLHDKGAVKINILASAKISPDTVKALSRVAEVRLKDGLFGGGIIGDAKHVVILLGEGTGENGSFEPIAIWADHTGLAGFAKGYFQYLWEDADQKKQAR
;
A
#
# COMPACT_ATOMS: atom_id res chain seq x y z
N MET A 1 -17.87 16.90 24.18
CA MET A 1 -18.21 15.97 23.05
C MET A 1 -17.47 14.64 23.21
N SER A 2 -18.18 13.50 23.12
CA SER A 2 -17.49 12.20 23.04
C SER A 2 -17.24 11.89 21.57
N ILE A 3 -16.00 11.63 21.21
CA ILE A 3 -15.65 11.10 19.88
C ILE A 3 -15.95 9.59 19.84
N SER A 4 -16.17 9.04 18.65
CA SER A 4 -16.33 7.60 18.48
C SER A 4 -15.05 6.85 18.86
N ASP A 5 -15.16 5.61 19.31
CA ASP A 5 -14.01 4.74 19.60
C ASP A 5 -13.14 4.54 18.35
N ARG A 6 -13.76 4.52 17.18
CA ARG A 6 -13.05 4.46 15.89
C ARG A 6 -12.13 5.66 15.69
N SER A 7 -12.60 6.88 15.99
CA SER A 7 -11.78 8.09 15.87
C SER A 7 -10.66 8.11 16.90
N ARG A 8 -10.92 7.68 18.14
CA ARG A 8 -9.90 7.54 19.19
C ARG A 8 -8.80 6.59 18.75
N LYS A 9 -9.16 5.40 18.30
CA LYS A 9 -8.21 4.37 17.83
C LYS A 9 -7.40 4.85 16.62
N ALA A 10 -8.01 5.61 15.71
CA ALA A 10 -7.31 6.23 14.60
C ALA A 10 -6.24 7.23 15.05
N MET A 11 -6.52 8.06 16.06
CA MET A 11 -5.54 9.00 16.65
C MET A 11 -4.40 8.25 17.36
N GLU A 12 -4.71 7.18 18.10
CA GLU A 12 -3.71 6.32 18.73
C GLU A 12 -2.78 5.65 17.68
N ASN A 13 -3.33 5.15 16.59
CA ASN A 13 -2.56 4.58 15.48
C ASN A 13 -1.62 5.60 14.80
N LEU A 14 -1.96 6.89 14.88
CA LEU A 14 -1.10 7.99 14.46
C LEU A 14 -0.08 8.41 15.53
N GLY A 15 0.01 7.68 16.65
CA GLY A 15 1.01 7.91 17.69
C GLY A 15 0.64 8.98 18.71
N LEU A 16 -0.65 9.32 18.87
CA LEU A 16 -1.10 10.14 19.96
C LEU A 16 -1.38 9.30 21.20
N THR A 17 -0.92 9.76 22.34
CA THR A 17 -1.22 9.14 23.65
C THR A 17 -2.63 9.52 24.12
N GLY A 18 -3.18 8.75 25.07
CA GLY A 18 -4.49 9.07 25.65
C GLY A 18 -4.55 10.44 26.32
N TYR A 19 -3.43 10.97 26.85
CA TYR A 19 -3.36 12.32 27.41
C TYR A 19 -3.40 13.38 26.30
N GLU A 20 -2.64 13.20 25.24
CA GLU A 20 -2.62 14.10 24.08
C GLU A 20 -3.99 14.20 23.44
N ILE A 21 -4.68 13.07 23.26
CA ILE A 21 -6.04 13.04 22.70
C ILE A 21 -6.99 13.87 23.57
N ARG A 22 -6.98 13.67 24.89
CA ARG A 22 -7.85 14.41 25.81
C ARG A 22 -7.57 15.92 25.80
N VAL A 23 -6.30 16.30 25.80
CA VAL A 23 -5.88 17.71 25.70
C VAL A 23 -6.36 18.35 24.40
N TYR A 24 -6.09 17.68 23.26
CA TYR A 24 -6.48 18.18 21.96
C TYR A 24 -8.02 18.32 21.83
N LEU A 25 -8.77 17.36 22.28
CA LEU A 25 -10.24 17.41 22.27
C LEU A 25 -10.76 18.56 23.15
N SER A 26 -10.19 18.79 24.34
CA SER A 26 -10.58 19.88 25.21
C SER A 26 -10.33 21.26 24.57
N LEU A 27 -9.26 21.38 23.78
CA LEU A 27 -8.96 22.57 23.01
C LEU A 27 -9.90 22.76 21.82
N LEU A 28 -10.25 21.70 21.10
CA LEU A 28 -11.22 21.77 20.00
C LEU A 28 -12.60 22.24 20.45
N GLU A 29 -13.00 21.86 21.67
CA GLU A 29 -14.30 22.28 22.24
C GLU A 29 -14.34 23.75 22.69
N THR A 30 -13.21 24.29 23.13
CA THR A 30 -13.19 25.60 23.82
C THR A 30 -12.45 26.68 23.01
N GLY A 31 -11.64 26.25 22.06
CA GLY A 31 -10.71 27.14 21.36
C GLY A 31 -9.40 27.28 22.15
N SER A 32 -8.97 28.49 22.44
CA SER A 32 -7.71 28.74 23.17
C SER A 32 -7.87 28.66 24.69
N MET A 33 -6.92 28.03 25.37
CA MET A 33 -6.89 27.92 26.83
C MET A 33 -5.47 28.06 27.38
N THR A 34 -5.38 28.40 28.69
CA THR A 34 -4.11 28.31 29.44
C THR A 34 -3.83 26.89 29.86
N ALA A 35 -2.58 26.58 30.21
CA ALA A 35 -2.20 25.22 30.67
C ALA A 35 -3.01 24.79 31.92
N ALA A 36 -3.32 25.73 32.83
CA ALA A 36 -4.13 25.41 34.01
C ALA A 36 -5.57 25.03 33.67
N ASP A 37 -6.18 25.74 32.71
CA ASP A 37 -7.55 25.43 32.27
C ASP A 37 -7.62 24.12 31.47
N ILE A 38 -6.61 23.88 30.65
CA ILE A 38 -6.48 22.61 29.90
C ILE A 38 -6.37 21.44 30.87
N SER A 39 -5.53 21.55 31.91
CA SER A 39 -5.37 20.51 32.93
C SER A 39 -6.71 20.18 33.61
N LYS A 40 -7.45 21.21 34.05
CA LYS A 40 -8.77 21.03 34.67
C LYS A 40 -9.79 20.39 33.72
N LYS A 41 -9.84 20.81 32.47
CA LYS A 41 -10.86 20.35 31.53
C LYS A 41 -10.54 18.96 30.95
N SER A 42 -9.28 18.70 30.64
CA SER A 42 -8.84 17.42 30.07
C SER A 42 -8.68 16.30 31.10
N GLY A 43 -8.62 16.64 32.40
CA GLY A 43 -8.31 15.70 33.48
C GLY A 43 -6.88 15.18 33.43
N VAL A 44 -5.98 15.89 32.74
CA VAL A 44 -4.54 15.57 32.75
C VAL A 44 -3.87 16.27 33.93
N PRO A 45 -3.08 15.56 34.79
CA PRO A 45 -2.42 16.18 35.92
C PRO A 45 -1.57 17.38 35.51
N TYR A 46 -1.62 18.46 36.30
CA TYR A 46 -0.88 19.69 35.98
C TYR A 46 0.64 19.46 35.88
N SER A 47 1.17 18.53 36.65
CA SER A 47 2.57 18.15 36.57
C SER A 47 2.99 17.55 35.22
N LYS A 48 2.03 17.03 34.45
CA LYS A 48 2.26 16.43 33.13
C LYS A 48 1.81 17.31 31.96
N ILE A 49 1.08 18.40 32.24
CA ILE A 49 0.40 19.16 31.18
C ILE A 49 1.36 19.80 30.20
N TYR A 50 2.48 20.35 30.65
CA TYR A 50 3.46 21.00 29.78
C TYR A 50 4.20 19.96 28.89
N GLU A 51 4.51 18.77 29.41
CA GLU A 51 5.06 17.67 28.62
C GLU A 51 4.11 17.29 27.47
N VAL A 52 2.82 17.14 27.78
CA VAL A 52 1.79 16.81 26.79
C VAL A 52 1.59 17.93 25.76
N LEU A 53 1.57 19.20 26.21
CA LEU A 53 1.43 20.35 25.32
C LEU A 53 2.62 20.48 24.36
N ASN A 54 3.83 20.35 24.87
CA ASN A 54 5.04 20.38 24.05
C ASN A 54 5.04 19.26 23.02
N SER A 55 4.67 18.04 23.41
CA SER A 55 4.58 16.91 22.50
C SER A 55 3.52 17.13 21.40
N LEU A 56 2.35 17.68 21.74
CA LEU A 56 1.32 18.03 20.77
C LEU A 56 1.77 19.15 19.81
N GLU A 57 2.51 20.14 20.32
CA GLU A 57 3.06 21.22 19.51
C GLU A 57 4.13 20.68 18.54
N GLU A 58 5.04 19.86 19.01
CA GLU A 58 6.02 19.15 18.17
C GLU A 58 5.36 18.28 17.11
N LYS A 59 4.29 17.57 17.46
CA LYS A 59 3.51 16.77 16.51
C LYS A 59 2.66 17.61 15.56
N GLY A 60 2.56 18.92 15.79
CA GLY A 60 1.84 19.85 14.94
C GLY A 60 0.32 19.87 15.14
N TRP A 61 -0.19 19.44 16.33
CA TRP A 61 -1.61 19.43 16.64
C TRP A 61 -2.10 20.72 17.32
N LEU A 62 -1.19 21.48 17.90
CA LEU A 62 -1.49 22.78 18.48
C LEU A 62 -0.35 23.76 18.20
N GLU A 63 -0.58 25.02 18.58
CA GLU A 63 0.44 26.06 18.59
C GLU A 63 0.29 26.89 19.89
N SER A 64 1.42 27.40 20.38
CA SER A 64 1.45 28.25 21.56
C SER A 64 1.51 29.71 21.17
N GLY A 65 0.73 30.56 21.91
CA GLY A 65 0.75 32.00 21.76
C GLY A 65 1.83 32.64 22.63
N SER A 66 2.22 33.88 22.28
CA SER A 66 3.20 34.69 23.01
C SER A 66 2.61 35.51 24.17
N SER A 67 1.30 35.37 24.42
CA SER A 67 0.60 36.14 25.48
C SER A 67 0.98 35.68 26.91
N ARG A 68 0.82 36.54 27.88
CA ARG A 68 0.94 36.18 29.30
C ARG A 68 -0.42 36.37 29.98
N PRO A 69 -1.04 35.34 30.58
CA PRO A 69 -0.57 33.93 30.57
C PRO A 69 -0.57 33.30 29.17
N GLN A 70 0.35 32.33 28.93
CA GLN A 70 0.47 31.67 27.67
C GLN A 70 -0.79 30.87 27.34
N LYS A 71 -1.30 31.02 26.13
CA LYS A 71 -2.45 30.27 25.60
C LYS A 71 -2.04 29.31 24.50
N PHE A 72 -2.72 28.20 24.42
CA PHE A 72 -2.53 27.16 23.43
C PHE A 72 -3.76 27.07 22.52
N PHE A 73 -3.53 26.95 21.24
CA PHE A 73 -4.53 26.96 20.19
C PHE A 73 -4.51 25.63 19.42
N PRO A 74 -5.65 24.94 19.25
CA PRO A 74 -5.68 23.74 18.44
C PRO A 74 -5.55 24.10 16.96
N LYS A 75 -4.74 23.34 16.22
CA LYS A 75 -4.81 23.36 14.75
C LYS A 75 -5.98 22.52 14.27
N SER A 76 -6.48 22.80 13.06
CA SER A 76 -7.53 21.98 12.48
C SER A 76 -7.05 20.54 12.30
N PRO A 77 -7.91 19.51 12.42
CA PRO A 77 -7.52 18.13 12.16
C PRO A 77 -6.86 17.94 10.79
N SER A 78 -7.35 18.59 9.74
CA SER A 78 -6.77 18.54 8.41
C SER A 78 -5.35 19.09 8.34
N THR A 79 -5.10 20.24 9.00
CA THR A 79 -3.77 20.87 9.09
C THR A 79 -2.81 19.97 9.87
N ALA A 80 -3.23 19.48 11.03
CA ALA A 80 -2.40 18.58 11.86
C ALA A 80 -2.02 17.30 11.12
N LEU A 81 -2.98 16.66 10.45
CA LEU A 81 -2.73 15.47 9.64
C LEU A 81 -1.78 15.74 8.45
N GLY A 82 -1.91 16.92 7.80
CA GLY A 82 -1.00 17.35 6.75
C GLY A 82 0.46 17.48 7.25
N ILE A 83 0.64 18.14 8.41
CA ILE A 83 1.96 18.28 9.04
C ILE A 83 2.56 16.89 9.39
N MET A 84 1.77 16.02 10.00
CA MET A 84 2.20 14.67 10.34
C MET A 84 2.62 13.87 9.10
N ARG A 85 1.82 13.92 8.05
CA ARG A 85 2.13 13.24 6.79
C ARG A 85 3.48 13.68 6.23
N THR A 86 3.69 14.99 6.10
CA THR A 86 4.95 15.54 5.58
C THR A 86 6.14 15.11 6.45
N ARG A 87 5.99 15.13 7.77
CA ARG A 87 7.05 14.69 8.69
C ARG A 87 7.36 13.19 8.54
N HIS A 88 6.34 12.34 8.45
CA HIS A 88 6.53 10.90 8.22
C HIS A 88 7.21 10.62 6.88
N GLU A 89 6.81 11.31 5.81
CA GLU A 89 7.43 11.17 4.49
C GLU A 89 8.91 11.58 4.51
N ASN A 90 9.26 12.68 5.18
CA ASN A 90 10.65 13.13 5.31
C ASN A 90 11.50 12.16 6.14
N ASN A 91 11.00 11.75 7.32
CA ASN A 91 11.70 10.79 8.19
C ASN A 91 11.91 9.45 7.46
N PHE A 92 10.92 9.01 6.70
CA PHE A 92 11.03 7.79 5.90
C PHE A 92 12.11 7.93 4.83
N ARG A 93 12.15 9.04 4.10
CA ARG A 93 13.19 9.30 3.07
C ARG A 93 14.60 9.33 3.65
N GLU A 94 14.79 10.00 4.78
CA GLU A 94 16.08 10.05 5.47
C GLU A 94 16.53 8.65 5.93
N SER A 95 15.62 7.92 6.60
CA SER A 95 15.87 6.55 7.04
C SER A 95 16.16 5.62 5.86
N GLN A 96 15.39 5.72 4.79
CA GLN A 96 15.60 4.96 3.56
C GLN A 96 16.97 5.23 2.97
N SER A 97 17.34 6.49 2.84
CA SER A 97 18.66 6.88 2.29
C SER A 97 19.80 6.29 3.12
N THR A 98 19.74 6.44 4.45
CA THR A 98 20.76 5.92 5.36
C THR A 98 20.87 4.40 5.25
N ILE A 99 19.74 3.69 5.37
CA ILE A 99 19.69 2.22 5.31
C ILE A 99 20.21 1.69 3.97
N VAL A 100 19.75 2.27 2.86
CA VAL A 100 20.19 1.83 1.52
C VAL A 100 21.69 2.08 1.32
N ASN A 101 22.18 3.26 1.68
CA ASN A 101 23.58 3.59 1.50
C ASN A 101 24.53 2.72 2.34
N GLU A 102 24.14 2.37 3.55
CA GLU A 102 24.96 1.57 4.45
C GLU A 102 24.82 0.06 4.20
N LEU A 103 23.60 -0.44 4.01
CA LEU A 103 23.38 -1.88 3.93
C LEU A 103 23.48 -2.45 2.53
N MET A 104 23.23 -1.66 1.48
CA MET A 104 23.31 -2.15 0.10
C MET A 104 24.72 -2.65 -0.29
N PRO A 105 25.82 -1.98 0.09
CA PRO A 105 27.17 -2.51 -0.15
C PRO A 105 27.42 -3.83 0.59
N MET A 106 26.90 -3.99 1.82
CA MET A 106 27.01 -5.25 2.57
C MET A 106 26.21 -6.37 1.91
N TYR A 107 24.99 -6.08 1.49
CA TYR A 107 24.12 -7.02 0.76
C TYR A 107 24.78 -7.48 -0.55
N THR A 108 25.40 -6.56 -1.29
CA THR A 108 26.09 -6.90 -2.55
C THR A 108 27.36 -7.72 -2.31
N LYS A 109 28.12 -7.44 -1.23
CA LYS A 109 29.33 -8.19 -0.85
C LYS A 109 29.04 -9.57 -0.29
N SER A 110 27.90 -9.78 0.35
CA SER A 110 27.55 -11.06 0.97
C SER A 110 27.42 -12.19 -0.03
N GLY A 111 27.48 -11.87 -1.35
CA GLY A 111 27.57 -12.88 -2.42
C GLY A 111 26.54 -13.96 -2.25
N MET A 112 25.27 -13.60 -2.15
CA MET A 112 24.17 -14.58 -2.19
C MET A 112 24.15 -15.26 -3.56
N LYS A 113 25.15 -16.16 -3.75
CA LYS A 113 25.32 -16.95 -4.96
C LYS A 113 24.25 -18.05 -5.13
N GLU A 114 23.50 -18.33 -4.08
CA GLU A 114 22.40 -19.31 -4.10
C GLU A 114 21.10 -18.61 -3.68
N ARG A 115 20.57 -17.76 -4.56
CA ARG A 115 19.16 -17.42 -4.43
C ARG A 115 18.37 -18.63 -4.91
N PRO A 116 17.41 -19.14 -4.13
CA PRO A 116 16.47 -20.09 -4.70
C PRO A 116 15.83 -19.45 -5.93
N GLU A 117 15.74 -20.20 -7.00
CA GLU A 117 15.11 -19.72 -8.24
C GLU A 117 13.59 -19.58 -8.08
N ILE A 118 13.04 -20.19 -7.04
CA ILE A 118 11.60 -20.22 -6.72
C ILE A 118 11.39 -19.86 -5.25
N TRP A 119 10.47 -18.93 -5.02
CA TRP A 119 10.16 -18.39 -3.71
C TRP A 119 8.66 -18.43 -3.43
N VAL A 120 8.30 -18.51 -2.14
CA VAL A 120 6.91 -18.37 -1.70
C VAL A 120 6.74 -16.99 -1.05
N ALA A 121 5.84 -16.19 -1.61
CA ALA A 121 5.42 -14.91 -1.02
C ALA A 121 4.10 -15.11 -0.29
N ARG A 122 4.01 -14.61 0.95
CA ARG A 122 2.79 -14.60 1.77
C ARG A 122 2.36 -13.17 2.06
N GLY A 123 1.05 -12.95 2.08
CA GLY A 123 0.45 -11.66 2.36
C GLY A 123 0.43 -10.70 1.17
N VAL A 124 -0.62 -9.89 1.13
CA VAL A 124 -0.94 -8.99 0.00
C VAL A 124 0.22 -8.04 -0.30
N TYR A 125 0.84 -7.44 0.71
CA TYR A 125 1.90 -6.44 0.52
C TYR A 125 3.15 -7.01 -0.13
N ASN A 126 3.58 -8.20 0.26
CA ASN A 126 4.74 -8.86 -0.31
C ASN A 126 4.50 -9.26 -1.77
N ILE A 127 3.28 -9.74 -2.08
CA ILE A 127 2.89 -10.10 -3.43
C ILE A 127 2.84 -8.85 -4.32
N ILE A 128 2.21 -7.76 -3.87
CA ILE A 128 2.16 -6.49 -4.61
C ILE A 128 3.56 -5.94 -4.86
N ALA A 129 4.44 -5.96 -3.85
CA ALA A 129 5.81 -5.49 -4.02
C ALA A 129 6.54 -6.24 -5.13
N LYS A 130 6.37 -7.60 -5.20
CA LYS A 130 7.01 -8.40 -6.25
C LYS A 130 6.36 -8.20 -7.63
N VAL A 131 5.06 -8.03 -7.68
CA VAL A 131 4.33 -7.68 -8.92
C VAL A 131 4.83 -6.34 -9.46
N ASN A 132 4.95 -5.32 -8.62
CA ASN A 132 5.44 -4.00 -9.02
C ASN A 132 6.90 -4.05 -9.49
N GLU A 133 7.76 -4.85 -8.84
CA GLU A 133 9.14 -5.05 -9.27
C GLU A 133 9.20 -5.63 -10.71
N ILE A 134 8.36 -6.61 -11.03
CA ILE A 134 8.28 -7.16 -12.39
C ILE A 134 7.81 -6.10 -13.38
N ILE A 135 6.74 -5.36 -13.06
CA ILE A 135 6.19 -4.31 -13.94
C ILE A 135 7.23 -3.23 -14.23
N GLN A 136 8.01 -2.82 -13.23
CA GLN A 136 9.03 -1.78 -13.39
C GLN A 136 10.23 -2.21 -14.24
N ASN A 137 10.55 -3.52 -14.25
CA ASN A 137 11.72 -4.07 -14.95
C ASN A 137 11.41 -4.70 -16.31
N VAL A 138 10.13 -4.95 -16.64
CA VAL A 138 9.74 -5.55 -17.92
C VAL A 138 10.08 -4.63 -19.10
N GLN A 139 10.57 -5.24 -20.20
CA GLN A 139 11.05 -4.51 -21.38
C GLN A 139 10.29 -4.82 -22.67
N GLN A 140 9.72 -6.01 -22.81
CA GLN A 140 9.11 -6.46 -24.07
C GLN A 140 7.64 -6.86 -23.91
N GLU A 141 7.33 -7.74 -22.97
CA GLU A 141 6.00 -8.34 -22.85
C GLU A 141 5.58 -8.53 -21.40
N LEU A 142 4.38 -8.10 -21.08
CA LEU A 142 3.74 -8.32 -19.80
C LEU A 142 2.42 -9.09 -20.01
N LEU A 143 2.31 -10.25 -19.39
CA LEU A 143 1.09 -11.07 -19.40
C LEU A 143 0.51 -11.12 -18.00
N VAL A 144 -0.77 -10.80 -17.85
CA VAL A 144 -1.44 -10.71 -16.54
C VAL A 144 -2.72 -11.55 -16.57
N ALA A 145 -2.85 -12.48 -15.63
CA ALA A 145 -4.08 -13.25 -15.41
C ALA A 145 -4.76 -12.76 -14.11
N LEU A 146 -6.00 -12.28 -14.22
CA LEU A 146 -6.78 -11.71 -13.12
C LEU A 146 -8.05 -12.53 -12.88
N PRO A 147 -8.01 -13.58 -12.04
CA PRO A 147 -9.18 -14.40 -11.72
C PRO A 147 -10.20 -13.61 -10.87
N PHE A 148 -9.71 -12.80 -9.97
CA PHE A 148 -10.46 -11.81 -9.20
C PHE A 148 -9.51 -10.67 -8.80
N VAL A 149 -10.05 -9.53 -8.43
CA VAL A 149 -9.23 -8.39 -8.00
C VAL A 149 -9.82 -7.79 -6.74
N ALA A 150 -9.05 -7.82 -5.65
CA ALA A 150 -9.34 -6.96 -4.51
C ALA A 150 -9.13 -5.49 -4.93
N VAL A 151 -9.99 -4.59 -4.44
CA VAL A 151 -10.02 -3.17 -4.87
C VAL A 151 -8.66 -2.48 -4.75
N ASP A 152 -7.90 -2.78 -3.71
CA ASP A 152 -6.59 -2.15 -3.48
C ASP A 152 -5.52 -2.67 -4.44
N ILE A 153 -5.55 -3.97 -4.77
CA ILE A 153 -4.66 -4.56 -5.79
C ILE A 153 -5.00 -4.00 -7.17
N ALA A 154 -6.29 -3.87 -7.51
CA ALA A 154 -6.72 -3.30 -8.79
C ALA A 154 -6.23 -1.87 -8.99
N LYS A 155 -6.33 -1.03 -7.95
CA LYS A 155 -5.86 0.37 -8.03
C LYS A 155 -4.34 0.46 -8.20
N SER A 156 -3.59 -0.34 -7.43
CA SER A 156 -2.13 -0.40 -7.54
C SER A 156 -1.70 -0.87 -8.93
N LEU A 157 -2.26 -1.98 -9.41
CA LEU A 157 -1.95 -2.55 -10.72
C LEU A 157 -2.26 -1.56 -11.86
N GLN A 158 -3.38 -0.86 -11.78
CA GLN A 158 -3.79 0.10 -12.82
C GLN A 158 -2.83 1.27 -12.96
N SER A 159 -2.33 1.84 -11.87
CA SER A 159 -1.39 2.97 -11.89
C SER A 159 -0.04 2.56 -12.50
N GLU A 160 0.48 1.39 -12.11
CA GLU A 160 1.75 0.86 -12.62
C GLU A 160 1.65 0.49 -14.11
N LEU A 161 0.56 -0.17 -14.53
CA LEU A 161 0.32 -0.49 -15.94
C LEU A 161 0.20 0.75 -16.81
N ARG A 162 -0.41 1.82 -16.29
CA ARG A 162 -0.48 3.09 -17.02
C ARG A 162 0.90 3.70 -17.22
N THR A 163 1.72 3.72 -16.18
CA THR A 163 3.11 4.21 -16.25
C THR A 163 3.91 3.39 -17.27
N LEU A 164 3.72 2.06 -17.29
CA LEU A 164 4.39 1.19 -18.24
C LEU A 164 3.91 1.43 -19.68
N HIS A 165 2.60 1.57 -19.89
CA HIS A 165 2.00 1.86 -21.18
C HIS A 165 2.50 3.19 -21.77
N ASP A 166 2.61 4.22 -20.94
CA ASP A 166 3.08 5.56 -21.36
C ASP A 166 4.55 5.54 -21.80
N LYS A 167 5.34 4.55 -21.40
CA LYS A 167 6.71 4.31 -21.90
C LYS A 167 6.74 3.72 -23.33
N GLY A 168 5.64 3.15 -23.81
CA GLY A 168 5.41 2.80 -25.22
C GLY A 168 6.16 1.57 -25.78
N ALA A 169 6.99 0.87 -24.98
CA ALA A 169 7.86 -0.20 -25.47
C ALA A 169 7.36 -1.63 -25.14
N VAL A 170 6.35 -1.79 -24.28
CA VAL A 170 5.96 -3.09 -23.73
C VAL A 170 4.57 -3.49 -24.23
N LYS A 171 4.45 -4.71 -24.76
CA LYS A 171 3.17 -5.31 -25.10
C LYS A 171 2.50 -5.82 -23.81
N ILE A 172 1.28 -5.34 -23.49
CA ILE A 172 0.54 -5.72 -22.28
C ILE A 172 -0.72 -6.48 -22.68
N ASN A 173 -0.83 -7.75 -22.25
CA ASN A 173 -2.00 -8.60 -22.44
C ASN A 173 -2.59 -8.99 -21.09
N ILE A 174 -3.89 -8.80 -20.92
CA ILE A 174 -4.60 -9.09 -19.65
C ILE A 174 -5.73 -10.08 -19.94
N LEU A 175 -5.68 -11.23 -19.30
CA LEU A 175 -6.77 -12.19 -19.26
C LEU A 175 -7.55 -11.99 -17.95
N ALA A 176 -8.77 -11.50 -18.05
CA ALA A 176 -9.57 -11.13 -16.90
C ALA A 176 -10.78 -12.06 -16.73
N SER A 177 -11.12 -12.38 -15.48
CA SER A 177 -12.37 -13.09 -15.19
C SER A 177 -13.58 -12.26 -15.56
N ALA A 178 -14.62 -12.87 -16.11
CA ALA A 178 -15.90 -12.21 -16.36
C ALA A 178 -16.60 -11.70 -15.08
N LYS A 179 -16.13 -12.10 -13.89
CA LYS A 179 -16.62 -11.61 -12.60
C LYS A 179 -16.05 -10.24 -12.20
N ILE A 180 -15.05 -9.75 -12.92
CA ILE A 180 -14.47 -8.42 -12.67
C ILE A 180 -15.43 -7.34 -13.16
N SER A 181 -15.52 -6.23 -12.41
CA SER A 181 -16.45 -5.15 -12.74
C SER A 181 -16.19 -4.57 -14.12
N PRO A 182 -17.24 -4.23 -14.90
CA PRO A 182 -17.08 -3.63 -16.23
C PRO A 182 -16.25 -2.36 -16.23
N ASP A 183 -16.32 -1.55 -15.18
CA ASP A 183 -15.52 -0.33 -15.04
C ASP A 183 -14.03 -0.62 -14.93
N THR A 184 -13.66 -1.67 -14.19
CA THR A 184 -12.27 -2.12 -14.08
C THR A 184 -11.76 -2.65 -15.43
N VAL A 185 -12.56 -3.46 -16.12
CA VAL A 185 -12.22 -3.96 -17.46
C VAL A 185 -12.01 -2.79 -18.43
N LYS A 186 -12.93 -1.82 -18.44
CA LYS A 186 -12.83 -0.61 -19.29
C LYS A 186 -11.57 0.23 -18.97
N ALA A 187 -11.22 0.32 -17.71
CA ALA A 187 -10.00 1.04 -17.29
C ALA A 187 -8.72 0.32 -17.74
N LEU A 188 -8.66 -1.00 -17.60
CA LEU A 188 -7.52 -1.82 -18.06
C LEU A 188 -7.40 -1.83 -19.60
N SER A 189 -8.52 -1.84 -20.32
CA SER A 189 -8.54 -1.81 -21.80
C SER A 189 -7.97 -0.53 -22.42
N ARG A 190 -7.73 0.51 -21.61
CA ARG A 190 -7.06 1.73 -22.08
C ARG A 190 -5.53 1.60 -22.16
N VAL A 191 -4.98 0.63 -21.46
CA VAL A 191 -3.52 0.47 -21.31
C VAL A 191 -3.03 -0.91 -21.73
N ALA A 192 -3.94 -1.84 -22.06
CA ALA A 192 -3.62 -3.23 -22.41
C ALA A 192 -4.66 -3.84 -23.35
N GLU A 193 -4.30 -4.89 -24.10
CA GLU A 193 -5.28 -5.78 -24.73
C GLU A 193 -5.91 -6.66 -23.63
N VAL A 194 -7.24 -6.57 -23.47
CA VAL A 194 -7.97 -7.29 -22.42
C VAL A 194 -8.94 -8.30 -23.06
N ARG A 195 -8.87 -9.57 -22.63
CA ARG A 195 -9.83 -10.61 -22.97
C ARG A 195 -10.52 -11.14 -21.74
N LEU A 196 -11.79 -11.47 -21.86
CA LEU A 196 -12.57 -12.03 -20.76
C LEU A 196 -12.66 -13.55 -20.90
N LYS A 197 -12.49 -14.26 -19.79
CA LYS A 197 -12.62 -15.71 -19.71
C LYS A 197 -13.32 -16.16 -18.45
N ASP A 198 -14.33 -17.02 -18.61
CA ASP A 198 -14.97 -17.70 -17.49
C ASP A 198 -14.11 -18.87 -16.97
N GLY A 199 -14.23 -19.16 -15.68
CA GLY A 199 -13.55 -20.29 -15.06
C GLY A 199 -12.03 -20.13 -15.02
N LEU A 200 -11.52 -18.89 -14.94
CA LEU A 200 -10.11 -18.63 -14.76
C LEU A 200 -9.66 -19.20 -13.40
N PHE A 201 -8.84 -20.22 -13.45
CA PHE A 201 -8.29 -20.90 -12.28
C PHE A 201 -6.87 -20.37 -12.02
N GLY A 202 -6.73 -19.66 -10.87
CA GLY A 202 -5.47 -19.01 -10.53
C GLY A 202 -5.26 -17.66 -11.23
N GLY A 203 -4.21 -16.98 -10.86
CA GLY A 203 -3.82 -15.68 -11.40
C GLY A 203 -2.34 -15.47 -11.34
N GLY A 204 -1.88 -14.34 -11.84
CA GLY A 204 -0.47 -14.01 -11.76
C GLY A 204 -0.01 -13.03 -12.82
N ILE A 205 1.30 -12.87 -12.89
CA ILE A 205 1.97 -11.98 -13.83
C ILE A 205 3.23 -12.63 -14.38
N ILE A 206 3.50 -12.42 -15.66
CA ILE A 206 4.70 -12.92 -16.34
C ILE A 206 5.34 -11.77 -17.08
N GLY A 207 6.61 -11.47 -16.78
CA GLY A 207 7.43 -10.46 -17.45
C GLY A 207 8.51 -11.09 -18.33
N ASP A 208 8.55 -10.74 -19.61
CA ASP A 208 9.58 -11.11 -20.59
C ASP A 208 9.88 -12.61 -20.67
N ALA A 209 8.93 -13.48 -20.30
CA ALA A 209 9.11 -14.93 -20.16
C ALA A 209 10.31 -15.33 -19.26
N LYS A 210 10.69 -14.48 -18.30
CA LYS A 210 11.79 -14.69 -17.35
C LYS A 210 11.32 -14.62 -15.90
N HIS A 211 10.46 -13.65 -15.60
CA HIS A 211 9.96 -13.39 -14.25
C HIS A 211 8.50 -13.80 -14.17
N VAL A 212 8.13 -14.49 -13.11
CA VAL A 212 6.74 -14.95 -12.93
C VAL A 212 6.31 -14.86 -11.48
N VAL A 213 5.08 -14.40 -11.26
CA VAL A 213 4.34 -14.55 -9.99
C VAL A 213 3.08 -15.34 -10.30
N ILE A 214 2.85 -16.44 -9.59
CA ILE A 214 1.66 -17.28 -9.70
C ILE A 214 0.92 -17.23 -8.36
N LEU A 215 -0.33 -16.76 -8.38
CA LEU A 215 -1.21 -16.80 -7.21
C LEU A 215 -1.74 -18.24 -7.03
N LEU A 216 -1.51 -18.81 -5.85
CA LEU A 216 -1.88 -20.19 -5.54
C LEU A 216 -3.31 -20.33 -4.97
N GLY A 217 -4.05 -19.22 -4.84
CA GLY A 217 -5.39 -19.19 -4.26
C GLY A 217 -5.42 -18.67 -2.83
N GLU A 218 -6.44 -19.04 -2.09
CA GLU A 218 -6.70 -18.59 -0.73
C GLU A 218 -5.93 -19.47 0.27
N GLY A 219 -4.96 -18.88 0.97
CA GLY A 219 -4.39 -19.46 2.18
C GLY A 219 -5.22 -19.04 3.39
N THR A 220 -5.51 -19.98 4.29
CA THR A 220 -6.04 -19.63 5.62
C THR A 220 -4.87 -19.28 6.52
N GLY A 221 -4.76 -18.02 6.96
CA GLY A 221 -3.83 -17.59 8.00
C GLY A 221 -4.21 -18.22 9.36
N GLU A 222 -3.28 -18.23 10.31
CA GLU A 222 -3.46 -18.83 11.66
C GLU A 222 -4.71 -18.34 12.42
N ASN A 223 -5.28 -17.20 12.03
CA ASN A 223 -6.47 -16.59 12.64
C ASN A 223 -7.73 -16.66 11.74
N GLY A 224 -7.77 -17.52 10.71
CA GLY A 224 -8.90 -17.58 9.77
C GLY A 224 -9.01 -16.35 8.85
N SER A 225 -8.02 -15.48 8.83
CA SER A 225 -7.95 -14.34 7.92
C SER A 225 -7.50 -14.79 6.53
N PHE A 226 -8.05 -14.16 5.50
CA PHE A 226 -7.60 -14.33 4.12
C PHE A 226 -6.13 -13.90 3.99
N GLU A 227 -5.24 -14.84 3.72
CA GLU A 227 -3.83 -14.58 3.46
C GLU A 227 -3.45 -15.16 2.10
N PRO A 228 -3.33 -14.33 1.06
CA PRO A 228 -2.97 -14.79 -0.26
C PRO A 228 -1.53 -15.32 -0.27
N ILE A 229 -1.34 -16.43 -0.97
CA ILE A 229 -0.03 -17.08 -1.19
C ILE A 229 0.29 -17.05 -2.68
N ALA A 230 1.52 -16.69 -3.00
CA ALA A 230 2.03 -16.74 -4.37
C ALA A 230 3.39 -17.44 -4.43
N ILE A 231 3.67 -18.11 -5.54
CA ILE A 231 5.03 -18.47 -5.94
C ILE A 231 5.54 -17.37 -6.86
N TRP A 232 6.78 -16.91 -6.62
CA TRP A 232 7.47 -16.09 -7.60
C TRP A 232 8.82 -16.72 -7.97
N ALA A 233 9.24 -16.51 -9.19
CA ALA A 233 10.50 -17.06 -9.69
C ALA A 233 11.12 -16.17 -10.76
N ASP A 234 12.46 -16.14 -10.74
CA ASP A 234 13.30 -15.65 -11.81
C ASP A 234 13.87 -16.84 -12.57
N HIS A 235 12.98 -17.65 -13.15
CA HIS A 235 13.33 -18.93 -13.79
C HIS A 235 12.63 -19.06 -15.14
N THR A 236 13.40 -19.06 -16.22
CA THR A 236 12.88 -19.06 -17.60
C THR A 236 12.01 -20.28 -17.89
N GLY A 237 12.31 -21.46 -17.34
CA GLY A 237 11.51 -22.66 -17.52
C GLY A 237 10.12 -22.54 -16.90
N LEU A 238 10.00 -22.02 -15.66
CA LEU A 238 8.72 -21.81 -15.01
C LEU A 238 7.93 -20.67 -15.68
N ALA A 239 8.61 -19.57 -16.03
CA ALA A 239 7.99 -18.46 -16.74
C ALA A 239 7.53 -18.88 -18.16
N GLY A 240 8.30 -19.72 -18.85
CA GLY A 240 7.92 -20.30 -20.14
C GLY A 240 6.69 -21.21 -20.06
N PHE A 241 6.64 -22.09 -19.04
CA PHE A 241 5.46 -22.91 -18.75
C PHE A 241 4.22 -22.05 -18.48
N ALA A 242 4.33 -21.07 -17.60
CA ALA A 242 3.24 -20.15 -17.28
C ALA A 242 2.78 -19.36 -18.51
N LYS A 243 3.71 -18.89 -19.36
CA LYS A 243 3.41 -18.23 -20.63
C LYS A 243 2.66 -19.15 -21.60
N GLY A 244 3.11 -20.39 -21.76
CA GLY A 244 2.42 -21.39 -22.61
C GLY A 244 0.98 -21.63 -22.14
N TYR A 245 0.77 -21.76 -20.83
CA TYR A 245 -0.56 -21.90 -20.25
C TYR A 245 -1.42 -20.65 -20.45
N PHE A 246 -0.84 -19.45 -20.26
CA PHE A 246 -1.53 -18.19 -20.53
C PHE A 246 -1.97 -18.08 -22.00
N GLN A 247 -1.09 -18.45 -22.95
CA GLN A 247 -1.40 -18.41 -24.38
C GLN A 247 -2.54 -19.36 -24.75
N TYR A 248 -2.52 -20.58 -24.23
CA TYR A 248 -3.63 -21.53 -24.40
C TYR A 248 -4.96 -20.94 -23.93
N LEU A 249 -5.00 -20.31 -22.75
CA LEU A 249 -6.21 -19.66 -22.24
C LEU A 249 -6.59 -18.43 -23.04
N TRP A 250 -5.61 -17.71 -23.58
CA TRP A 250 -5.79 -16.50 -24.37
C TRP A 250 -6.46 -16.81 -25.72
N GLU A 251 -6.05 -17.88 -26.39
CA GLU A 251 -6.64 -18.35 -27.64
C GLU A 251 -8.06 -18.85 -27.43
N ASP A 252 -8.32 -19.64 -26.39
CA ASP A 252 -9.67 -20.11 -26.06
C ASP A 252 -10.63 -18.95 -25.68
N ALA A 253 -10.13 -17.85 -25.11
CA ALA A 253 -10.90 -16.65 -24.85
C ALA A 253 -11.39 -15.97 -26.15
N ASP A 254 -10.63 -16.01 -27.23
CA ASP A 254 -11.01 -15.48 -28.55
C ASP A 254 -12.05 -16.34 -29.26
N GLN A 255 -11.90 -17.66 -29.22
CA GLN A 255 -12.83 -18.61 -29.88
C GLN A 255 -14.26 -18.44 -29.35
N LYS A 256 -14.43 -18.12 -28.07
CA LYS A 256 -15.76 -17.85 -27.49
C LYS A 256 -16.37 -16.50 -27.87
N LYS A 257 -15.58 -15.52 -28.33
CA LYS A 257 -16.09 -14.24 -28.84
C LYS A 257 -16.70 -14.39 -30.24
N GLN A 258 -16.22 -15.34 -31.04
CA GLN A 258 -16.72 -15.61 -32.39
C GLN A 258 -17.97 -16.48 -32.40
N ALA A 259 -18.30 -17.15 -31.29
CA ALA A 259 -19.46 -18.04 -31.15
C ALA A 259 -20.68 -17.37 -30.46
N ARG A 260 -20.62 -16.09 -30.13
CA ARG A 260 -21.74 -15.23 -29.65
C ARG A 260 -21.98 -14.09 -30.60
#